data_6d8c85f17b5f512294b9985309978ad7
#
_entry.id   6d8c85f17b5f512294b9985309978ad7
#
_cell.length_a   1.000
_cell.length_b   1.000
_cell.length_c   1.000
_cell.angle_alpha   90.00
_cell.angle_beta   90.00
_cell.angle_gamma   90.00
#
_symmetry.space_group_name_H-M   'P 1'
#
loop_
_entity.id
_entity.type
_entity.pdbx_description
1 polymer ?
#
loop_
_entity_poly.entity_id
_entity_poly.type
_entity_poly.pdbx_seq_one_letter_code
_entity_poly.pdbx_strand_id
1 'polypeptide(L)'
;LDATAANRAVQQLRQRLEPLRKKIVTAVAIKDMVSDKIKAVGNKVKAVGKMIATPVVKLKDGVTAGLSKIKGQLTSLAKTVAIPVTLAATVVVGGAINQGAALEQSIGGVETLFKEDASVVKANADAAFRTAGLSANAYMEQVTSFSASLISSLSGDTAKAATVADMAMVDMADNANKFGTDMESIQNAYQGFAKQNYTMLDNLKLGYGGTKEEMQRLLSDAQKLTGTKYDIDNLADVYN
;
A
#
# COMPACT_ATOMS: atom_id res chain seq x y z
N LEU A 1 48.87 -11.28 67.23
CA LEU A 1 47.82 -11.40 66.17
C LEU A 1 47.51 -12.88 65.94
N ASP A 2 46.31 -13.30 66.27
CA ASP A 2 45.93 -14.71 66.17
C ASP A 2 45.74 -15.10 64.68
N ALA A 3 46.73 -15.77 64.12
CA ALA A 3 46.73 -16.24 62.75
C ALA A 3 45.54 -17.17 62.45
N THR A 4 45.02 -17.84 63.46
CA THR A 4 43.87 -18.74 63.37
C THR A 4 42.57 -17.98 63.15
N ALA A 5 42.38 -16.82 63.81
CA ALA A 5 41.19 -15.96 63.61
C ALA A 5 41.23 -15.31 62.24
N ALA A 6 42.37 -14.88 61.76
CA ALA A 6 42.54 -14.32 60.41
C ALA A 6 42.23 -15.35 59.32
N ASN A 7 42.72 -16.59 59.45
CA ASN A 7 42.43 -17.69 58.53
C ASN A 7 40.91 -18.03 58.50
N ARG A 8 40.23 -18.06 59.62
CA ARG A 8 38.76 -18.28 59.67
C ARG A 8 38.03 -17.19 58.96
N ALA A 9 38.38 -15.93 59.17
CA ALA A 9 37.77 -14.79 58.50
C ALA A 9 37.96 -14.84 56.96
N VAL A 10 39.14 -15.22 56.50
CA VAL A 10 39.41 -15.41 55.05
C VAL A 10 38.58 -16.56 54.49
N GLN A 11 38.46 -17.66 55.19
CA GLN A 11 37.62 -18.81 54.75
C GLN A 11 36.15 -18.44 54.69
N GLN A 12 35.61 -17.72 55.69
CA GLN A 12 34.25 -17.20 55.66
C GLN A 12 33.98 -16.22 54.49
N LEU A 13 34.95 -15.35 54.20
CA LEU A 13 34.87 -14.45 53.07
C LEU A 13 34.85 -15.20 51.72
N ARG A 14 35.70 -16.22 51.57
CA ARG A 14 35.70 -17.07 50.36
C ARG A 14 34.37 -17.77 50.18
N GLN A 15 33.80 -18.35 51.22
CA GLN A 15 32.51 -19.01 51.15
C GLN A 15 31.36 -18.07 50.76
N ARG A 16 31.41 -16.82 51.22
CA ARG A 16 30.45 -15.78 50.83
C ARG A 16 30.62 -15.27 49.39
N LEU A 17 31.85 -15.28 48.87
CA LEU A 17 32.14 -14.82 47.53
C LEU A 17 31.90 -15.89 46.43
N GLU A 18 31.96 -17.17 46.77
CA GLU A 18 31.78 -18.25 45.79
C GLU A 18 30.40 -18.20 45.07
N PRO A 19 29.27 -17.94 45.70
CA PRO A 19 27.98 -17.82 44.98
C PRO A 19 27.95 -16.58 44.06
N LEU A 20 28.61 -15.50 44.42
CA LEU A 20 28.77 -14.31 43.54
C LEU A 20 29.62 -14.62 42.33
N ARG A 21 30.75 -15.30 42.52
CA ARG A 21 31.63 -15.76 41.45
C ARG A 21 30.88 -16.66 40.46
N LYS A 22 30.12 -17.62 40.95
CA LYS A 22 29.27 -18.47 40.09
C LYS A 22 28.25 -17.68 39.29
N LYS A 23 27.58 -16.72 39.90
CA LYS A 23 26.63 -15.84 39.19
C LYS A 23 27.29 -15.01 38.10
N ILE A 24 28.48 -14.46 38.35
CA ILE A 24 29.24 -13.67 37.38
C ILE A 24 29.69 -14.55 36.20
N VAL A 25 30.26 -15.73 36.47
CA VAL A 25 30.66 -16.66 35.41
C VAL A 25 29.49 -17.08 34.53
N THR A 26 28.32 -17.37 35.16
CA THR A 26 27.11 -17.71 34.41
C THR A 26 26.61 -16.53 33.56
N ALA A 27 26.63 -15.32 34.09
CA ALA A 27 26.20 -14.11 33.37
C ALA A 27 27.12 -13.81 32.17
N VAL A 28 28.41 -13.99 32.32
CA VAL A 28 29.39 -13.82 31.21
C VAL A 28 29.19 -14.89 30.13
N ALA A 29 28.99 -16.15 30.52
CA ALA A 29 28.73 -17.23 29.56
C ALA A 29 27.42 -17.01 28.77
N ILE A 30 26.37 -16.52 29.42
CA ILE A 30 25.12 -16.16 28.74
C ILE A 30 25.35 -15.02 27.75
N LYS A 31 26.11 -13.99 28.12
CA LYS A 31 26.45 -12.85 27.25
C LYS A 31 27.18 -13.32 25.98
N ASP A 32 28.15 -14.22 26.13
CA ASP A 32 28.90 -14.77 25.01
C ASP A 32 28.03 -15.62 24.09
N MET A 33 27.18 -16.48 24.63
CA MET A 33 26.22 -17.27 23.84
C MET A 33 25.24 -16.40 23.07
N VAL A 34 24.76 -15.31 23.67
CA VAL A 34 23.84 -14.36 23.00
C VAL A 34 24.60 -13.61 21.88
N SER A 35 25.83 -13.19 22.13
CA SER A 35 26.67 -12.51 21.14
C SER A 35 26.93 -13.39 19.91
N ASP A 36 27.21 -14.67 20.11
CA ASP A 36 27.45 -15.60 19.01
C ASP A 36 26.17 -15.88 18.20
N LYS A 37 25.02 -16.00 18.87
CA LYS A 37 23.73 -16.12 18.17
C LYS A 37 23.39 -14.89 17.36
N ILE A 38 23.65 -13.68 17.88
CA ILE A 38 23.44 -12.42 17.17
C ILE A 38 24.35 -12.34 15.94
N LYS A 39 25.62 -12.71 16.07
CA LYS A 39 26.55 -12.77 14.93
C LYS A 39 26.08 -13.77 13.86
N ALA A 40 25.61 -14.94 14.28
CA ALA A 40 25.07 -15.95 13.36
C ALA A 40 23.84 -15.47 12.60
N VAL A 41 22.91 -14.77 13.28
CA VAL A 41 21.75 -14.14 12.64
C VAL A 41 22.21 -13.03 11.68
N GLY A 42 23.13 -12.18 12.09
CA GLY A 42 23.68 -11.13 11.24
C GLY A 42 24.33 -11.68 9.95
N ASN A 43 25.03 -12.80 10.05
CA ASN A 43 25.62 -13.47 8.88
C ASN A 43 24.53 -14.06 7.95
N LYS A 44 23.48 -14.64 8.51
CA LYS A 44 22.32 -15.13 7.72
C LYS A 44 21.60 -13.98 7.01
N VAL A 45 21.36 -12.87 7.68
CA VAL A 45 20.75 -11.68 7.08
C VAL A 45 21.61 -11.11 5.94
N LYS A 46 22.95 -11.04 6.12
CA LYS A 46 23.87 -10.64 5.04
C LYS A 46 23.85 -11.60 3.87
N ALA A 47 23.75 -12.91 4.11
CA ALA A 47 23.64 -13.92 3.05
C ALA A 47 22.35 -13.78 2.26
N VAL A 48 21.21 -13.59 2.94
CA VAL A 48 19.90 -13.32 2.28
C VAL A 48 19.96 -12.01 1.50
N GLY A 49 20.56 -10.94 2.06
CA GLY A 49 20.76 -9.68 1.35
C GLY A 49 21.55 -9.84 0.05
N LYS A 50 22.60 -10.65 0.04
CA LYS A 50 23.36 -10.98 -1.17
C LYS A 50 22.56 -11.80 -2.18
N MET A 51 21.72 -12.74 -1.71
CA MET A 51 20.86 -13.55 -2.58
C MET A 51 19.78 -12.71 -3.29
N ILE A 52 19.28 -11.69 -2.63
CA ILE A 52 18.25 -10.79 -3.19
C ILE A 52 18.90 -9.70 -4.07
N ALA A 53 19.98 -9.08 -3.61
CA ALA A 53 20.62 -7.98 -4.32
C ALA A 53 21.25 -8.40 -5.66
N THR A 54 21.87 -9.58 -5.73
CA THR A 54 22.57 -10.04 -6.94
C THR A 54 21.62 -10.28 -8.13
N PRO A 55 20.47 -10.94 -7.99
CA PRO A 55 19.52 -11.08 -9.09
C PRO A 55 18.93 -9.75 -9.55
N VAL A 56 18.60 -8.85 -8.60
CA VAL A 56 18.01 -7.54 -8.91
C VAL A 56 19.00 -6.66 -9.70
N VAL A 57 20.28 -6.64 -9.31
CA VAL A 57 21.31 -5.89 -10.04
C VAL A 57 21.53 -6.47 -11.44
N LYS A 58 21.62 -7.79 -11.59
CA LYS A 58 21.77 -8.43 -12.91
C LYS A 58 20.54 -8.21 -13.82
N LEU A 59 19.33 -8.19 -13.26
CA LEU A 59 18.13 -7.86 -14.00
C LEU A 59 18.16 -6.41 -14.48
N LYS A 60 18.56 -5.47 -13.60
CA LYS A 60 18.69 -4.05 -13.94
C LYS A 60 19.70 -3.82 -15.05
N ASP A 61 20.85 -4.45 -14.99
CA ASP A 61 21.91 -4.32 -16.00
C ASP A 61 21.49 -4.94 -17.35
N GLY A 62 20.82 -6.09 -17.33
CA GLY A 62 20.27 -6.73 -18.53
C GLY A 62 19.15 -5.91 -19.19
N VAL A 63 18.30 -5.31 -18.39
CA VAL A 63 17.24 -4.41 -18.85
C VAL A 63 17.82 -3.13 -19.43
N THR A 64 18.82 -2.52 -18.79
CA THR A 64 19.47 -1.30 -19.26
C THR A 64 20.17 -1.50 -20.60
N ALA A 65 20.84 -2.65 -20.79
CA ALA A 65 21.48 -2.99 -22.07
C ALA A 65 20.45 -3.24 -23.19
N GLY A 66 19.32 -3.89 -22.87
CA GLY A 66 18.18 -4.07 -23.78
C GLY A 66 17.52 -2.75 -24.18
N LEU A 67 17.29 -1.87 -23.20
CA LEU A 67 16.74 -0.53 -23.43
C LEU A 67 17.64 0.34 -24.31
N SER A 68 18.95 0.25 -24.16
CA SER A 68 19.90 1.00 -25.01
C SER A 68 19.80 0.58 -26.48
N LYS A 69 19.63 -0.71 -26.75
CA LYS A 69 19.41 -1.22 -28.10
C LYS A 69 18.07 -0.77 -28.69
N ILE A 70 16.99 -0.83 -27.91
CA ILE A 70 15.66 -0.38 -28.33
C ILE A 70 15.64 1.12 -28.56
N LYS A 71 16.28 1.91 -27.68
CA LYS A 71 16.43 3.36 -27.85
C LYS A 71 17.16 3.70 -29.14
N GLY A 72 18.20 2.95 -29.50
CA GLY A 72 18.91 3.10 -30.76
C GLY A 72 18.02 2.81 -31.98
N GLN A 73 17.20 1.77 -31.91
CA GLN A 73 16.26 1.41 -32.97
C GLN A 73 15.08 2.39 -33.08
N LEU A 74 14.53 2.86 -31.98
CA LEU A 74 13.48 3.89 -31.99
C LEU A 74 14.00 5.23 -32.50
N THR A 75 15.24 5.60 -32.16
CA THR A 75 15.84 6.85 -32.67
C THR A 75 16.06 6.80 -34.17
N SER A 76 16.32 5.62 -34.75
CA SER A 76 16.42 5.44 -36.19
C SER A 76 15.04 5.48 -36.87
N LEU A 77 14.00 4.93 -36.25
CA LEU A 77 12.62 5.02 -36.72
C LEU A 77 12.06 6.45 -36.62
N ALA A 78 12.34 7.17 -35.51
CA ALA A 78 11.90 8.55 -35.31
C ALA A 78 12.50 9.54 -36.30
N LYS A 79 13.65 9.23 -36.91
CA LYS A 79 14.23 10.01 -38.02
C LYS A 79 13.51 9.78 -39.36
N THR A 80 12.76 8.70 -39.47
CA THR A 80 12.04 8.34 -40.73
C THR A 80 10.56 8.75 -40.68
N VAL A 81 10.01 8.93 -39.47
CA VAL A 81 8.60 9.34 -39.27
C VAL A 81 8.59 10.49 -38.26
N ALA A 82 8.27 11.69 -38.72
CA ALA A 82 8.16 12.89 -37.90
C ALA A 82 6.92 12.80 -36.99
N ILE A 83 7.06 12.14 -35.82
CA ILE A 83 6.07 12.13 -34.76
C ILE A 83 6.71 12.77 -33.52
N PRO A 84 6.12 13.80 -32.91
CA PRO A 84 6.62 14.37 -31.67
C PRO A 84 6.33 13.39 -30.52
N VAL A 85 7.35 12.64 -30.10
CA VAL A 85 7.27 11.73 -28.95
C VAL A 85 7.80 12.46 -27.72
N THR A 86 6.89 13.05 -26.96
CA THR A 86 7.11 13.37 -25.55
C THR A 86 6.57 12.22 -24.72
N LEU A 87 7.34 11.14 -24.63
CA LEU A 87 7.04 10.03 -23.70
C LEU A 87 8.33 9.63 -22.99
N ALA A 88 8.35 9.83 -21.68
CA ALA A 88 9.27 9.17 -20.78
C ALA A 88 8.84 7.69 -20.68
N ALA A 89 9.37 6.85 -21.55
CA ALA A 89 9.05 5.43 -21.59
C ALA A 89 9.95 4.65 -20.64
N THR A 90 9.37 4.15 -19.55
CA THR A 90 9.90 3.02 -18.81
C THR A 90 9.31 1.75 -19.44
N VAL A 91 10.02 1.16 -20.39
CA VAL A 91 9.58 -0.09 -21.06
C VAL A 91 10.27 -1.28 -20.41
N VAL A 92 9.50 -2.16 -19.82
CA VAL A 92 9.91 -3.53 -19.46
C VAL A 92 9.34 -4.49 -20.49
N VAL A 93 10.21 -5.15 -21.25
CA VAL A 93 9.85 -6.03 -22.38
C VAL A 93 9.42 -7.39 -21.85
N GLY A 94 8.26 -7.89 -22.31
CA GLY A 94 7.79 -9.26 -22.10
C GLY A 94 6.36 -9.42 -21.58
N GLY A 95 5.83 -8.46 -20.86
CA GLY A 95 4.43 -8.38 -20.42
C GLY A 95 3.86 -6.98 -20.66
N ALA A 96 4.72 -6.08 -21.13
CA ALA A 96 4.51 -4.64 -21.12
C ALA A 96 3.59 -4.12 -22.22
N ILE A 97 3.38 -4.86 -23.32
CA ILE A 97 2.51 -4.36 -24.40
C ILE A 97 1.05 -4.37 -23.97
N ASN A 98 0.60 -5.41 -23.25
CA ASN A 98 -0.76 -5.43 -22.69
C ASN A 98 -0.95 -4.47 -21.51
N GLN A 99 0.08 -4.29 -20.67
CA GLN A 99 0.03 -3.34 -19.55
C GLN A 99 0.14 -1.89 -20.03
N GLY A 100 0.88 -1.62 -21.09
CA GLY A 100 0.97 -0.29 -21.70
C GLY A 100 -0.36 0.15 -22.33
N ALA A 101 -1.03 -0.73 -23.06
CA ALA A 101 -2.34 -0.45 -23.64
C ALA A 101 -3.43 -0.25 -22.55
N ALA A 102 -3.40 -1.08 -21.49
CA ALA A 102 -4.32 -0.92 -20.36
C ALA A 102 -4.06 0.40 -19.59
N LEU A 103 -2.81 0.78 -19.43
CA LEU A 103 -2.45 2.06 -18.79
C LEU A 103 -2.89 3.26 -19.63
N GLU A 104 -2.67 3.23 -20.96
CA GLU A 104 -3.15 4.28 -21.86
C GLU A 104 -4.68 4.40 -21.83
N GLN A 105 -5.38 3.27 -21.81
CA GLN A 105 -6.84 3.25 -21.70
C GLN A 105 -7.32 3.85 -20.37
N SER A 106 -6.68 3.52 -19.26
CA SER A 106 -7.03 4.05 -17.94
C SER A 106 -6.75 5.56 -17.84
N ILE A 107 -5.61 6.02 -18.37
CA ILE A 107 -5.29 7.45 -18.48
C ILE A 107 -6.33 8.17 -19.35
N GLY A 108 -6.67 7.64 -20.52
CA GLY A 108 -7.68 8.21 -21.41
C GLY A 108 -9.07 8.28 -20.75
N GLY A 109 -9.44 7.28 -19.95
CA GLY A 109 -10.66 7.28 -19.14
C GLY A 109 -10.68 8.42 -18.12
N VAL A 110 -9.60 8.57 -17.36
CA VAL A 110 -9.43 9.66 -16.39
C VAL A 110 -9.49 11.02 -17.06
N GLU A 111 -8.75 11.22 -18.17
CA GLU A 111 -8.72 12.49 -18.90
C GLU A 111 -10.09 12.86 -19.48
N THR A 112 -10.84 11.87 -19.97
CA THR A 112 -12.19 12.09 -20.50
C THR A 112 -13.18 12.53 -19.43
N LEU A 113 -13.13 11.89 -18.24
CA LEU A 113 -14.09 12.15 -17.16
C LEU A 113 -13.73 13.39 -16.35
N PHE A 114 -12.47 13.54 -15.96
CA PHE A 114 -12.02 14.60 -15.05
C PHE A 114 -11.48 15.83 -15.74
N LYS A 115 -11.24 15.79 -17.06
CA LYS A 115 -10.82 16.93 -17.90
C LYS A 115 -9.60 17.65 -17.30
N GLU A 116 -9.79 18.91 -16.87
CA GLU A 116 -8.73 19.75 -16.31
C GLU A 116 -8.19 19.19 -14.99
N ASP A 117 -9.01 18.48 -14.21
CA ASP A 117 -8.64 17.88 -12.93
C ASP A 117 -8.08 16.45 -13.06
N ALA A 118 -7.92 15.92 -14.26
CA ALA A 118 -7.32 14.62 -14.50
C ALA A 118 -5.90 14.48 -13.90
N SER A 119 -5.17 15.59 -13.81
CA SER A 119 -3.84 15.62 -13.17
C SER A 119 -3.89 15.26 -11.69
N VAL A 120 -4.96 15.62 -10.98
CA VAL A 120 -5.16 15.26 -9.55
C VAL A 120 -5.33 13.76 -9.41
N VAL A 121 -6.22 13.15 -10.21
CA VAL A 121 -6.46 11.71 -10.20
C VAL A 121 -5.19 10.92 -10.56
N LYS A 122 -4.41 11.40 -11.53
CA LYS A 122 -3.12 10.78 -11.90
C LYS A 122 -2.10 10.88 -10.77
N ALA A 123 -2.02 12.00 -10.08
CA ALA A 123 -1.13 12.15 -8.92
C ALA A 123 -1.55 11.22 -7.76
N ASN A 124 -2.84 11.07 -7.50
CA ASN A 124 -3.37 10.12 -6.52
C ASN A 124 -3.07 8.67 -6.94
N ALA A 125 -3.20 8.34 -8.23
CA ALA A 125 -2.82 7.03 -8.77
C ALA A 125 -1.34 6.70 -8.56
N ASP A 126 -0.43 7.66 -8.71
CA ASP A 126 1.00 7.50 -8.43
C ASP A 126 1.28 7.23 -6.94
N ALA A 127 0.44 7.76 -6.06
CA ALA A 127 0.51 7.52 -4.61
C ALA A 127 -0.20 6.24 -4.17
N ALA A 128 -1.11 5.69 -4.97
CA ALA A 128 -2.09 4.65 -4.62
C ALA A 128 -1.46 3.37 -4.03
N PHE A 129 -0.24 3.01 -4.43
CA PHE A 129 0.45 1.87 -3.82
C PHE A 129 0.69 2.07 -2.32
N ARG A 130 0.93 3.30 -1.90
CA ARG A 130 1.19 3.64 -0.49
C ARG A 130 -0.09 3.90 0.29
N THR A 131 -1.12 4.48 -0.35
CA THR A 131 -2.36 4.90 0.30
C THR A 131 -3.43 3.83 0.32
N ALA A 132 -3.50 3.02 -0.76
CA ALA A 132 -4.54 2.01 -0.95
C ALA A 132 -4.00 0.62 -1.32
N GLY A 133 -2.68 0.42 -1.42
CA GLY A 133 -2.07 -0.84 -1.81
C GLY A 133 -2.33 -1.23 -3.28
N LEU A 134 -2.73 -0.30 -4.12
CA LEU A 134 -3.11 -0.52 -5.51
C LEU A 134 -2.04 -0.05 -6.49
N SER A 135 -1.94 -0.70 -7.66
CA SER A 135 -1.17 -0.13 -8.76
C SER A 135 -1.87 1.12 -9.32
N ALA A 136 -1.10 2.04 -9.93
CA ALA A 136 -1.67 3.24 -10.54
C ALA A 136 -2.75 2.91 -11.59
N ASN A 137 -2.54 1.86 -12.38
CA ASN A 137 -3.52 1.41 -13.38
C ASN A 137 -4.82 0.93 -12.71
N ALA A 138 -4.71 0.04 -11.70
CA ALA A 138 -5.87 -0.47 -10.98
C ALA A 138 -6.64 0.65 -10.27
N TYR A 139 -5.93 1.62 -9.68
CA TYR A 139 -6.55 2.81 -9.09
C TYR A 139 -7.36 3.61 -10.13
N MET A 140 -6.76 3.95 -11.27
CA MET A 140 -7.45 4.73 -12.31
C MET A 140 -8.63 3.98 -12.92
N GLU A 141 -8.51 2.67 -13.16
CA GLU A 141 -9.59 1.83 -13.64
C GLU A 141 -10.77 1.82 -12.67
N GLN A 142 -10.51 1.66 -11.38
CA GLN A 142 -11.56 1.67 -10.36
C GLN A 142 -12.20 3.03 -10.21
N VAL A 143 -11.43 4.10 -10.10
CA VAL A 143 -11.95 5.46 -10.03
C VAL A 143 -12.86 5.76 -11.21
N THR A 144 -12.46 5.44 -12.43
CA THR A 144 -13.28 5.68 -13.62
C THR A 144 -14.58 4.90 -13.63
N SER A 145 -14.63 3.73 -12.97
CA SER A 145 -15.81 2.86 -12.95
C SER A 145 -17.05 3.49 -12.29
N PHE A 146 -16.87 4.42 -11.35
CA PHE A 146 -17.97 5.12 -10.65
C PHE A 146 -17.96 6.65 -10.81
N SER A 147 -16.91 7.22 -11.38
CA SER A 147 -16.72 8.67 -11.45
C SER A 147 -17.77 9.40 -12.28
N ALA A 148 -18.30 8.80 -13.34
CA ALA A 148 -19.33 9.43 -14.14
C ALA A 148 -20.58 9.76 -13.28
N SER A 149 -21.03 8.83 -12.45
CA SER A 149 -22.15 9.02 -11.51
C SER A 149 -21.79 10.01 -10.41
N LEU A 150 -20.56 9.95 -9.88
CA LEU A 150 -20.08 10.87 -8.85
C LEU A 150 -20.01 12.31 -9.36
N ILE A 151 -19.43 12.55 -10.53
CA ILE A 151 -19.38 13.87 -11.17
C ILE A 151 -20.80 14.41 -11.40
N SER A 152 -21.71 13.56 -11.87
CA SER A 152 -23.10 13.95 -12.07
C SER A 152 -23.77 14.35 -10.76
N SER A 153 -23.57 13.60 -9.67
CA SER A 153 -24.16 13.92 -8.35
C SER A 153 -23.60 15.23 -7.75
N LEU A 154 -22.37 15.59 -8.15
CA LEU A 154 -21.68 16.84 -7.75
C LEU A 154 -21.89 17.99 -8.74
N SER A 155 -22.94 17.92 -9.58
CA SER A 155 -23.28 18.97 -10.56
C SER A 155 -22.16 19.29 -11.56
N GLY A 156 -21.31 18.32 -11.85
CA GLY A 156 -20.19 18.45 -12.79
C GLY A 156 -18.88 18.94 -12.19
N ASP A 157 -18.78 19.07 -10.87
CA ASP A 157 -17.54 19.48 -10.17
C ASP A 157 -16.52 18.32 -10.19
N THR A 158 -15.62 18.37 -11.17
CA THR A 158 -14.58 17.35 -11.37
C THR A 158 -13.49 17.39 -10.30
N ALA A 159 -13.16 18.56 -9.75
CA ALA A 159 -12.17 18.71 -8.69
C ALA A 159 -12.66 18.04 -7.38
N LYS A 160 -13.91 18.33 -7.00
CA LYS A 160 -14.54 17.69 -5.84
C LYS A 160 -14.72 16.21 -6.05
N ALA A 161 -15.10 15.78 -7.26
CA ALA A 161 -15.23 14.38 -7.61
C ALA A 161 -13.89 13.63 -7.49
N ALA A 162 -12.78 14.22 -7.91
CA ALA A 162 -11.45 13.63 -7.76
C ALA A 162 -11.07 13.42 -6.28
N THR A 163 -11.42 14.38 -5.41
CA THR A 163 -11.18 14.30 -3.97
C THR A 163 -12.02 13.20 -3.32
N VAL A 164 -13.33 13.15 -3.62
CA VAL A 164 -14.23 12.13 -3.06
C VAL A 164 -13.87 10.74 -3.58
N ALA A 165 -13.46 10.63 -4.85
CA ALA A 165 -13.02 9.36 -5.41
C ALA A 165 -11.76 8.83 -4.74
N ASP A 166 -10.79 9.69 -4.43
CA ASP A 166 -9.57 9.28 -3.72
C ASP A 166 -9.89 8.80 -2.31
N MET A 167 -10.73 9.52 -1.57
CA MET A 167 -11.20 9.12 -0.25
C MET A 167 -11.88 7.75 -0.30
N ALA A 168 -12.81 7.55 -1.24
CA ALA A 168 -13.48 6.26 -1.42
C ALA A 168 -12.51 5.12 -1.70
N MET A 169 -11.43 5.36 -2.47
CA MET A 169 -10.41 4.35 -2.76
C MET A 169 -9.61 3.95 -1.51
N VAL A 170 -9.28 4.92 -0.65
CA VAL A 170 -8.61 4.66 0.63
C VAL A 170 -9.53 3.89 1.57
N ASP A 171 -10.80 4.30 1.68
CA ASP A 171 -11.78 3.63 2.54
C ASP A 171 -12.07 2.19 2.10
N MET A 172 -12.12 1.94 0.79
CA MET A 172 -12.21 0.56 0.26
C MET A 172 -11.01 -0.29 0.69
N ALA A 173 -9.80 0.27 0.60
CA ALA A 173 -8.58 -0.43 1.01
C ALA A 173 -8.56 -0.69 2.52
N ASP A 174 -8.97 0.28 3.32
CA ASP A 174 -9.06 0.15 4.78
C ASP A 174 -10.12 -0.89 5.18
N ASN A 175 -11.26 -0.92 4.52
CA ASN A 175 -12.28 -1.95 4.73
C ASN A 175 -11.74 -3.34 4.41
N ALA A 176 -11.08 -3.51 3.26
CA ALA A 176 -10.46 -4.77 2.88
C ALA A 176 -9.45 -5.24 3.93
N ASN A 177 -8.59 -4.34 4.41
CA ASN A 177 -7.56 -4.66 5.40
C ASN A 177 -8.15 -4.96 6.79
N LYS A 178 -9.18 -4.22 7.20
CA LYS A 178 -9.76 -4.33 8.55
C LYS A 178 -10.70 -5.52 8.70
N PHE A 179 -11.55 -5.75 7.70
CA PHE A 179 -12.60 -6.79 7.76
C PHE A 179 -12.27 -8.02 6.92
N GLY A 180 -11.15 -8.03 6.21
CA GLY A 180 -10.77 -9.13 5.32
C GLY A 180 -11.79 -9.35 4.20
N THR A 181 -12.43 -8.28 3.75
CA THR A 181 -13.35 -8.33 2.62
C THR A 181 -12.55 -8.31 1.32
N ASP A 182 -12.97 -9.12 0.37
CA ASP A 182 -12.38 -9.09 -0.96
C ASP A 182 -12.60 -7.72 -1.63
N MET A 183 -11.53 -7.14 -2.20
CA MET A 183 -11.56 -5.81 -2.79
C MET A 183 -12.59 -5.70 -3.93
N GLU A 184 -12.74 -6.73 -4.76
CA GLU A 184 -13.73 -6.76 -5.85
C GLU A 184 -15.15 -6.67 -5.31
N SER A 185 -15.44 -7.36 -4.20
CA SER A 185 -16.73 -7.31 -3.53
C SER A 185 -17.05 -5.91 -2.99
N ILE A 186 -16.05 -5.20 -2.44
CA ILE A 186 -16.19 -3.82 -1.98
C ILE A 186 -16.43 -2.88 -3.16
N GLN A 187 -15.66 -3.01 -4.25
CA GLN A 187 -15.83 -2.22 -5.46
C GLN A 187 -17.23 -2.38 -6.07
N ASN A 188 -17.73 -3.61 -6.11
CA ASN A 188 -19.08 -3.88 -6.60
C ASN A 188 -20.15 -3.17 -5.74
N ALA A 189 -19.96 -3.09 -4.42
CA ALA A 189 -20.84 -2.32 -3.55
C ALA A 189 -20.79 -0.82 -3.88
N TYR A 190 -19.61 -0.22 -4.00
CA TYR A 190 -19.44 1.20 -4.36
C TYR A 190 -19.99 1.53 -5.76
N GLN A 191 -19.78 0.66 -6.75
CA GLN A 191 -20.41 0.79 -8.06
C GLN A 191 -21.92 0.66 -8.01
N GLY A 192 -22.43 -0.20 -7.12
CA GLY A 192 -23.86 -0.30 -6.82
C GLY A 192 -24.38 1.02 -6.25
N PHE A 193 -23.72 1.59 -5.26
CA PHE A 193 -24.10 2.86 -4.64
C PHE A 193 -24.16 4.00 -5.66
N ALA A 194 -23.23 4.03 -6.62
CA ALA A 194 -23.25 4.98 -7.72
C ALA A 194 -24.52 4.90 -8.59
N LYS A 195 -25.21 3.77 -8.56
CA LYS A 195 -26.47 3.50 -9.25
C LYS A 195 -27.69 3.49 -8.30
N GLN A 196 -27.51 3.98 -7.06
CA GLN A 196 -28.52 3.91 -5.99
C GLN A 196 -28.98 2.48 -5.69
N ASN A 197 -28.12 1.49 -5.94
CA ASN A 197 -28.37 0.09 -5.63
C ASN A 197 -27.53 -0.30 -4.39
N TYR A 198 -28.20 -0.54 -3.29
CA TYR A 198 -27.59 -0.83 -1.99
C TYR A 198 -27.57 -2.32 -1.64
N THR A 199 -27.93 -3.21 -2.58
CA THR A 199 -28.04 -4.67 -2.33
C THR A 199 -26.72 -5.31 -1.89
N MET A 200 -25.58 -4.69 -2.19
CA MET A 200 -24.25 -5.17 -1.81
C MET A 200 -23.64 -4.43 -0.62
N LEU A 201 -24.44 -3.68 0.16
CA LEU A 201 -23.94 -2.99 1.35
C LEU A 201 -23.38 -3.95 2.41
N ASP A 202 -23.96 -5.13 2.52
CA ASP A 202 -23.51 -6.20 3.41
C ASP A 202 -22.09 -6.73 3.08
N ASN A 203 -21.61 -6.57 1.84
CA ASN A 203 -20.25 -6.90 1.47
C ASN A 203 -19.22 -6.12 2.29
N LEU A 204 -19.56 -4.91 2.75
CA LEU A 204 -18.67 -4.10 3.57
C LEU A 204 -18.48 -4.64 4.99
N LYS A 205 -19.28 -5.61 5.42
CA LYS A 205 -19.24 -6.24 6.76
C LYS A 205 -19.36 -5.26 7.93
N LEU A 206 -20.03 -4.13 7.72
CA LEU A 206 -20.23 -3.10 8.74
C LEU A 206 -21.45 -3.37 9.64
N GLY A 207 -22.14 -4.51 9.47
CA GLY A 207 -23.32 -4.88 10.24
C GLY A 207 -24.64 -4.29 9.72
N TYR A 208 -24.65 -3.86 8.46
CA TYR A 208 -25.84 -3.39 7.75
C TYR A 208 -26.20 -4.35 6.63
N GLY A 209 -27.52 -4.53 6.40
CA GLY A 209 -28.01 -5.37 5.30
C GLY A 209 -28.06 -4.63 3.97
N GLY A 210 -28.28 -5.39 2.89
CA GLY A 210 -28.27 -4.87 1.51
C GLY A 210 -29.59 -4.21 1.10
N THR A 211 -30.08 -3.22 1.84
CA THR A 211 -31.31 -2.47 1.49
C THR A 211 -31.10 -0.95 1.58
N LYS A 212 -32.01 -0.19 0.95
CA LYS A 212 -32.00 1.28 1.03
C LYS A 212 -32.19 1.77 2.48
N GLU A 213 -33.05 1.12 3.23
CA GLU A 213 -33.35 1.44 4.64
C GLU A 213 -32.10 1.21 5.51
N GLU A 214 -31.34 0.16 5.25
CA GLU A 214 -30.08 -0.12 5.95
C GLU A 214 -29.00 0.89 5.60
N MET A 215 -28.91 1.36 4.35
CA MET A 215 -28.05 2.46 3.98
C MET A 215 -28.44 3.76 4.70
N GLN A 216 -29.75 4.07 4.79
CA GLN A 216 -30.21 5.23 5.56
C GLN A 216 -29.85 5.11 7.05
N ARG A 217 -29.93 3.89 7.61
CA ARG A 217 -29.50 3.63 9.00
C ARG A 217 -28.01 3.86 9.18
N LEU A 218 -27.18 3.37 8.25
CA LEU A 218 -25.74 3.61 8.24
C LEU A 218 -25.43 5.12 8.24
N LEU A 219 -26.02 5.88 7.33
CA LEU A 219 -25.81 7.33 7.24
C LEU A 219 -26.29 8.05 8.52
N SER A 220 -27.40 7.61 9.11
CA SER A 220 -27.87 8.15 10.39
C SER A 220 -26.90 7.87 11.53
N ASP A 221 -26.33 6.68 11.58
CA ASP A 221 -25.35 6.32 12.62
C ASP A 221 -24.03 7.05 12.40
N ALA A 222 -23.56 7.20 11.16
CA ALA A 222 -22.41 8.03 10.81
C ALA A 222 -22.63 9.50 11.23
N GLN A 223 -23.84 10.06 10.99
CA GLN A 223 -24.17 11.42 11.42
C GLN A 223 -24.08 11.59 12.94
N LYS A 224 -24.49 10.59 13.74
CA LYS A 224 -24.37 10.64 15.21
C LYS A 224 -22.90 10.65 15.65
N LEU A 225 -22.01 9.97 14.92
CA LEU A 225 -20.60 9.89 15.24
C LEU A 225 -19.83 11.13 14.82
N THR A 226 -20.10 11.65 13.62
CA THR A 226 -19.34 12.76 13.01
C THR A 226 -19.94 14.13 13.26
N GLY A 227 -21.23 14.21 13.58
CA GLY A 227 -22.02 15.45 13.62
C GLY A 227 -22.34 16.04 12.25
N THR A 228 -21.92 15.38 11.16
CA THR A 228 -22.17 15.80 9.77
C THR A 228 -23.49 15.19 9.29
N LYS A 229 -24.32 16.00 8.64
CA LYS A 229 -25.56 15.51 8.02
C LYS A 229 -25.22 14.91 6.65
N TYR A 230 -25.66 13.68 6.44
CA TYR A 230 -25.48 12.94 5.18
C TYR A 230 -26.83 12.77 4.49
N ASP A 231 -26.82 12.84 3.16
CA ASP A 231 -27.99 12.64 2.29
C ASP A 231 -27.77 11.42 1.38
N ILE A 232 -28.69 10.46 1.42
CA ILE A 232 -28.63 9.25 0.61
C ILE A 232 -28.75 9.54 -0.89
N ASP A 233 -29.35 10.65 -1.27
CA ASP A 233 -29.51 11.05 -2.67
C ASP A 233 -28.26 11.81 -3.19
N ASN A 234 -27.33 12.17 -2.30
CA ASN A 234 -26.01 12.73 -2.64
C ASN A 234 -24.94 11.64 -2.59
N LEU A 235 -24.46 11.21 -3.75
CA LEU A 235 -23.47 10.13 -3.83
C LEU A 235 -22.15 10.45 -3.08
N ALA A 236 -21.74 11.73 -3.04
CA ALA A 236 -20.57 12.13 -2.27
C ALA A 236 -20.76 11.87 -0.76
N ASP A 237 -21.96 12.08 -0.24
CA ASP A 237 -22.30 11.80 1.16
C ASP A 237 -22.38 10.28 1.46
N VAL A 238 -22.80 9.51 0.45
CA VAL A 238 -22.83 8.03 0.55
C VAL A 238 -21.42 7.43 0.56
N TYR A 239 -20.47 8.09 -0.12
CA TYR A 239 -19.07 7.64 -0.18
C TYR A 239 -18.23 8.12 1.01
N ASN A 240 -18.66 9.13 1.73
CA ASN A 240 -17.99 9.78 2.86
C ASN A 240 -18.28 9.06 4.19
#